data_a22dcce6845c53aa81c136b2d1b9a4ce
#
_entry.id   a22dcce6845c53aa81c136b2d1b9a4ce
#
_cell.length_a   1.000
_cell.length_b   1.000
_cell.length_c   1.000
_cell.angle_alpha   90.00
_cell.angle_beta   90.00
_cell.angle_gamma   90.00
#
_symmetry.space_group_name_H-M   'P 1'
#
loop_
_entity.id
_entity.type
_entity.pdbx_description
1 polymer ?
#
loop_
_entity_poly.entity_id
_entity_poly.type
_entity_poly.pdbx_seq_one_letter_code
_entity_poly.pdbx_strand_id
1 'polypeptide(L)'
;HMDCDSPLLCDLWRLTRNTVELTTQDLYVDSQSRERGAYEGDALINQLAAYSFESDCATARFSLEYLYAHRTWPAEYILWITEAAYEDYMATGDDSSLVRWYPILRGKTFSAFTDADTGLLHSGNAGGAGTDAVLVDWPPSERDGYDMGVRYNTVLNCAAVAGYEALARIAAAVGETGDSGEFAARAAALREAILTRLYDPATGDFSDGLYQDGNRSAHISQHTAAYALYAGVYRDSAMADRIAGRLWERSLRPDA
;
A
#
# COMPACT_ATOMS: atom_id res chain seq x y z
N HIS A 1 -14.94 1.89 -23.64
CA HIS A 1 -14.55 3.08 -24.44
C HIS A 1 -14.76 4.33 -23.58
N MET A 2 -13.75 5.19 -23.50
CA MET A 2 -13.86 6.52 -22.88
C MET A 2 -13.99 7.55 -23.98
N ASP A 3 -14.97 8.44 -23.84
CA ASP A 3 -15.20 9.58 -24.72
C ASP A 3 -15.32 10.83 -23.85
N CYS A 4 -14.48 11.83 -24.12
CA CYS A 4 -14.46 13.10 -23.39
C CYS A 4 -13.79 14.19 -24.22
N ASP A 5 -13.96 15.44 -23.82
CA ASP A 5 -13.45 16.63 -24.54
C ASP A 5 -11.91 16.76 -24.49
N SER A 6 -11.21 15.96 -23.70
CA SER A 6 -9.75 15.97 -23.60
C SER A 6 -9.13 14.79 -24.37
N PRO A 7 -8.50 15.02 -25.52
CA PRO A 7 -7.78 13.96 -26.24
C PRO A 7 -6.70 13.29 -25.39
N LEU A 8 -6.00 14.07 -24.54
CA LEU A 8 -4.98 13.54 -23.64
C LEU A 8 -5.54 12.51 -22.67
N LEU A 9 -6.69 12.79 -22.03
CA LEU A 9 -7.33 11.83 -21.12
C LEU A 9 -7.79 10.57 -21.85
N CYS A 10 -8.32 10.71 -23.07
CA CYS A 10 -8.68 9.55 -23.90
C CYS A 10 -7.45 8.69 -24.27
N ASP A 11 -6.32 9.32 -24.55
CA ASP A 11 -5.07 8.63 -24.86
C ASP A 11 -4.48 7.94 -23.62
N LEU A 12 -4.48 8.60 -22.46
CA LEU A 12 -4.06 8.01 -21.19
C LEU A 12 -4.92 6.79 -20.82
N TRP A 13 -6.24 6.89 -20.97
CA TRP A 13 -7.14 5.77 -20.73
C TRP A 13 -6.85 4.58 -21.66
N ARG A 14 -6.64 4.84 -22.96
CA ARG A 14 -6.26 3.79 -23.91
C ARG A 14 -4.92 3.16 -23.57
N LEU A 15 -3.94 3.95 -23.16
CA LEU A 15 -2.63 3.47 -22.73
C LEU A 15 -2.75 2.58 -21.48
N THR A 16 -3.47 3.03 -20.47
CA THR A 16 -3.70 2.27 -19.23
C THR A 16 -4.38 0.94 -19.53
N ARG A 17 -5.47 0.95 -20.29
CA ARG A 17 -6.18 -0.26 -20.69
C ARG A 17 -5.25 -1.23 -21.43
N ASN A 18 -4.52 -0.76 -22.44
CA ASN A 18 -3.58 -1.57 -23.19
C ASN A 18 -2.48 -2.15 -22.28
N THR A 19 -2.01 -1.39 -21.30
CA THR A 19 -1.02 -1.88 -20.32
C THR A 19 -1.59 -3.04 -19.52
N VAL A 20 -2.80 -2.90 -18.97
CA VAL A 20 -3.47 -3.98 -18.21
C VAL A 20 -3.67 -5.21 -19.10
N GLU A 21 -4.14 -5.05 -20.34
CA GLU A 21 -4.29 -6.16 -21.29
C GLU A 21 -2.96 -6.90 -21.54
N LEU A 22 -1.85 -6.16 -21.66
CA LEU A 22 -0.52 -6.74 -21.90
C LEU A 22 0.08 -7.40 -20.64
N THR A 23 -0.22 -6.91 -19.44
CA THR A 23 0.21 -7.47 -18.17
C THR A 23 -0.76 -8.52 -17.62
N THR A 24 -1.83 -8.81 -18.34
CA THR A 24 -2.76 -9.91 -18.06
C THR A 24 -2.37 -11.13 -18.88
N GLN A 25 -1.92 -12.17 -18.19
CA GLN A 25 -1.66 -13.49 -18.77
C GLN A 25 -2.64 -14.50 -18.14
N ASP A 26 -2.14 -15.58 -17.53
CA ASP A 26 -3.00 -16.41 -16.67
C ASP A 26 -3.32 -15.70 -15.36
N LEU A 27 -2.42 -14.79 -14.94
CA LEU A 27 -2.51 -13.92 -13.77
C LEU A 27 -2.11 -12.49 -14.17
N TYR A 28 -2.38 -11.52 -13.32
CA TYR A 28 -1.72 -10.22 -13.41
C TYR A 28 -0.24 -10.35 -13.11
N VAL A 29 0.60 -9.80 -13.97
CA VAL A 29 2.06 -9.83 -13.86
C VAL A 29 2.61 -8.40 -13.91
N ASP A 30 3.80 -8.20 -13.33
CA ASP A 30 4.51 -6.92 -13.31
C ASP A 30 4.83 -6.38 -14.71
N SER A 31 5.25 -7.27 -15.58
CA SER A 31 5.67 -6.94 -16.95
C SER A 31 5.41 -8.10 -17.90
N GLN A 32 5.18 -7.76 -19.17
CA GLN A 32 4.91 -8.77 -20.20
C GLN A 32 6.14 -9.53 -20.69
N SER A 33 7.34 -9.04 -20.42
CA SER A 33 8.53 -9.55 -21.12
C SER A 33 9.71 -9.89 -20.22
N ARG A 34 9.98 -9.14 -19.14
CA ARG A 34 11.19 -9.31 -18.33
C ARG A 34 10.98 -10.35 -17.20
N GLU A 35 10.37 -9.96 -16.12
CA GLU A 35 10.19 -10.83 -14.94
C GLU A 35 8.98 -11.74 -15.12
N ARG A 36 7.87 -11.19 -15.61
CA ARG A 36 6.60 -11.91 -15.80
C ARG A 36 6.14 -12.57 -14.51
N GLY A 37 6.39 -11.86 -13.39
CA GLY A 37 6.08 -12.31 -12.05
C GLY A 37 4.73 -11.78 -11.59
N ALA A 38 3.98 -12.61 -10.88
CA ALA A 38 2.80 -12.15 -10.17
C ALA A 38 3.24 -11.63 -8.80
N TYR A 39 2.99 -10.34 -8.54
CA TYR A 39 3.29 -9.68 -7.28
C TYR A 39 2.03 -8.96 -6.77
N GLU A 40 1.87 -8.90 -5.44
CA GLU A 40 0.65 -8.38 -4.81
C GLU A 40 0.41 -6.89 -5.13
N GLY A 41 1.47 -6.07 -5.15
CA GLY A 41 1.34 -4.64 -5.47
C GLY A 41 0.95 -4.40 -6.92
N ASP A 42 1.60 -5.11 -7.84
CA ASP A 42 1.29 -5.03 -9.27
C ASP A 42 -0.12 -5.53 -9.57
N ALA A 43 -0.54 -6.61 -8.90
CA ALA A 43 -1.90 -7.14 -9.03
C ALA A 43 -2.95 -6.15 -8.52
N LEU A 44 -2.72 -5.45 -7.40
CA LEU A 44 -3.63 -4.41 -6.88
C LEU A 44 -3.82 -3.29 -7.91
N ILE A 45 -2.74 -2.78 -8.50
CA ILE A 45 -2.81 -1.68 -9.48
C ILE A 45 -3.53 -2.14 -10.75
N ASN A 46 -3.18 -3.32 -11.29
CA ASN A 46 -3.85 -3.89 -12.46
C ASN A 46 -5.34 -4.12 -12.19
N GLN A 47 -5.70 -4.65 -11.02
CA GLN A 47 -7.09 -4.88 -10.60
C GLN A 47 -7.90 -3.58 -10.57
N LEU A 48 -7.39 -2.55 -9.89
CA LEU A 48 -8.09 -1.26 -9.77
C LEU A 48 -8.27 -0.59 -11.13
N ALA A 49 -7.27 -0.70 -12.00
CA ALA A 49 -7.38 -0.22 -13.36
C ALA A 49 -8.41 -1.03 -14.16
N ALA A 50 -8.36 -2.37 -14.11
CA ALA A 50 -9.28 -3.25 -14.82
C ALA A 50 -10.75 -2.99 -14.43
N TYR A 51 -11.05 -2.84 -13.15
CA TYR A 51 -12.41 -2.54 -12.66
C TYR A 51 -13.00 -1.23 -13.18
N SER A 52 -12.16 -0.33 -13.71
CA SER A 52 -12.64 0.90 -14.35
C SER A 52 -13.19 0.68 -15.78
N PHE A 53 -12.88 -0.43 -16.43
CA PHE A 53 -13.26 -0.67 -17.83
C PHE A 53 -13.73 -2.11 -18.14
N GLU A 54 -13.59 -3.05 -17.21
CA GLU A 54 -14.04 -4.43 -17.36
C GLU A 54 -15.17 -4.73 -16.37
N SER A 55 -16.15 -5.51 -16.86
CA SER A 55 -17.23 -6.04 -16.02
C SER A 55 -16.97 -7.49 -15.58
N ASP A 56 -16.04 -8.18 -16.23
CA ASP A 56 -15.61 -9.53 -15.85
C ASP A 56 -14.42 -9.45 -14.89
N CYS A 57 -14.66 -9.74 -13.61
CA CYS A 57 -13.68 -9.70 -12.56
C CYS A 57 -12.97 -11.05 -12.32
N ALA A 58 -13.19 -12.06 -13.17
CA ALA A 58 -12.69 -13.42 -12.94
C ALA A 58 -11.16 -13.49 -12.90
N THR A 59 -10.47 -12.81 -13.83
CA THR A 59 -9.00 -12.78 -13.87
C THR A 59 -8.42 -12.07 -12.65
N ALA A 60 -9.02 -10.94 -12.24
CA ALA A 60 -8.62 -10.22 -11.04
C ALA A 60 -8.74 -11.12 -9.81
N ARG A 61 -9.90 -11.72 -9.58
CA ARG A 61 -10.15 -12.62 -8.46
C ARG A 61 -9.21 -13.83 -8.47
N PHE A 62 -9.00 -14.45 -9.60
CA PHE A 62 -8.08 -15.58 -9.73
C PHE A 62 -6.64 -15.18 -9.36
N SER A 63 -6.18 -14.03 -9.82
CA SER A 63 -4.86 -13.48 -9.49
C SER A 63 -4.71 -13.25 -7.98
N LEU A 64 -5.73 -12.67 -7.34
CA LEU A 64 -5.72 -12.45 -5.90
C LEU A 64 -5.71 -13.76 -5.11
N GLU A 65 -6.59 -14.71 -5.44
CA GLU A 65 -6.65 -16.00 -4.74
C GLU A 65 -5.34 -16.78 -4.85
N TYR A 66 -4.66 -16.69 -6.00
CA TYR A 66 -3.31 -17.24 -6.15
C TYR A 66 -2.34 -16.56 -5.17
N LEU A 67 -2.32 -15.23 -5.12
CA LEU A 67 -1.40 -14.46 -4.28
C LEU A 67 -1.73 -14.55 -2.78
N TYR A 68 -2.97 -14.86 -2.39
CA TYR A 68 -3.29 -15.16 -0.99
C TYR A 68 -2.45 -16.33 -0.47
N ALA A 69 -2.26 -17.36 -1.30
CA ALA A 69 -1.50 -18.56 -0.95
C ALA A 69 0.01 -18.44 -1.27
N HIS A 70 0.40 -17.56 -2.19
CA HIS A 70 1.75 -17.46 -2.73
C HIS A 70 2.32 -16.07 -2.49
N ARG A 71 2.70 -15.81 -1.22
CA ARG A 71 3.33 -14.55 -0.83
C ARG A 71 4.60 -14.30 -1.62
N THR A 72 4.77 -13.07 -2.09
CA THR A 72 5.98 -12.60 -2.73
C THR A 72 6.77 -11.65 -1.81
N TRP A 73 7.50 -10.73 -2.36
CA TRP A 73 8.21 -9.66 -1.67
C TRP A 73 7.88 -8.34 -2.38
N PRO A 74 8.04 -7.19 -1.83
CA PRO A 74 8.56 -6.85 -0.49
C PRO A 74 7.52 -6.93 0.63
N ALA A 75 7.94 -6.45 1.82
CA ALA A 75 7.14 -6.46 3.02
C ALA A 75 5.79 -5.74 2.86
N GLU A 76 5.76 -4.60 2.16
CA GLU A 76 4.56 -3.81 1.91
C GLU A 76 3.51 -4.59 1.12
N TYR A 77 3.94 -5.46 0.21
CA TYR A 77 3.05 -6.19 -0.69
C TYR A 77 2.12 -7.16 0.04
N ILE A 78 2.58 -7.76 1.15
CA ILE A 78 1.72 -8.62 1.97
C ILE A 78 0.57 -7.82 2.61
N LEU A 79 0.79 -6.53 2.85
CA LEU A 79 -0.24 -5.65 3.40
C LEU A 79 -1.22 -5.21 2.32
N TRP A 80 -0.73 -4.91 1.12
CA TRP A 80 -1.56 -4.49 -0.01
C TRP A 80 -2.48 -5.58 -0.54
N ILE A 81 -2.14 -6.86 -0.36
CA ILE A 81 -3.05 -7.95 -0.79
C ILE A 81 -4.36 -7.94 0.01
N THR A 82 -4.36 -7.44 1.24
CA THR A 82 -5.58 -7.29 2.03
C THR A 82 -6.47 -6.17 1.49
N GLU A 83 -5.86 -5.09 1.01
CA GLU A 83 -6.58 -4.01 0.33
C GLU A 83 -7.17 -4.52 -0.98
N ALA A 84 -6.37 -5.23 -1.79
CA ALA A 84 -6.85 -5.84 -3.04
C ALA A 84 -8.04 -6.77 -2.81
N ALA A 85 -8.03 -7.56 -1.74
CA ALA A 85 -9.14 -8.44 -1.37
C ALA A 85 -10.41 -7.63 -1.02
N TYR A 86 -10.26 -6.54 -0.29
CA TYR A 86 -11.39 -5.67 0.04
C TYR A 86 -11.93 -4.94 -1.19
N GLU A 87 -11.07 -4.46 -2.08
CA GLU A 87 -11.47 -3.80 -3.32
C GLU A 87 -12.20 -4.75 -4.28
N ASP A 88 -11.82 -6.04 -4.34
CA ASP A 88 -12.58 -7.05 -5.09
C ASP A 88 -14.02 -7.17 -4.57
N TYR A 89 -14.18 -7.24 -3.26
CA TYR A 89 -15.50 -7.26 -2.64
C TYR A 89 -16.30 -5.99 -2.93
N MET A 90 -15.67 -4.83 -2.85
CA MET A 90 -16.33 -3.55 -3.13
C MET A 90 -16.77 -3.42 -4.59
N ALA A 91 -15.97 -3.94 -5.52
CA ALA A 91 -16.29 -3.90 -6.94
C ALA A 91 -17.37 -4.91 -7.35
N THR A 92 -17.39 -6.08 -6.72
CA THR A 92 -18.25 -7.20 -7.13
C THR A 92 -19.50 -7.37 -6.26
N GLY A 93 -19.45 -6.94 -5.00
CA GLY A 93 -20.47 -7.24 -3.99
C GLY A 93 -20.54 -8.72 -3.57
N ASP A 94 -19.59 -9.55 -4.03
CA ASP A 94 -19.52 -10.99 -3.77
C ASP A 94 -18.45 -11.29 -2.71
N ASP A 95 -18.89 -11.68 -1.52
CA ASP A 95 -18.03 -11.99 -0.37
C ASP A 95 -17.48 -13.42 -0.37
N SER A 96 -17.82 -14.25 -1.34
CA SER A 96 -17.47 -15.67 -1.37
C SER A 96 -15.96 -15.92 -1.29
N SER A 97 -15.16 -15.10 -1.97
CA SER A 97 -13.70 -15.14 -1.90
C SER A 97 -13.21 -14.74 -0.50
N LEU A 98 -13.77 -13.68 0.09
CA LEU A 98 -13.41 -13.28 1.45
C LEU A 98 -13.71 -14.38 2.47
N VAL A 99 -14.90 -14.95 2.44
CA VAL A 99 -15.30 -16.04 3.35
C VAL A 99 -14.35 -17.23 3.22
N ARG A 100 -14.06 -17.64 1.99
CA ARG A 100 -13.15 -18.77 1.72
C ARG A 100 -11.74 -18.54 2.20
N TRP A 101 -11.18 -17.35 1.99
CA TRP A 101 -9.78 -17.06 2.18
C TRP A 101 -9.49 -16.31 3.49
N TYR A 102 -10.52 -15.94 4.27
CA TYR A 102 -10.35 -15.21 5.53
C TYR A 102 -9.31 -15.84 6.47
N PRO A 103 -9.26 -17.18 6.68
CA PRO A 103 -8.26 -17.79 7.57
C PRO A 103 -6.81 -17.49 7.16
N ILE A 104 -6.56 -17.25 5.87
CA ILE A 104 -5.24 -16.86 5.36
C ILE A 104 -5.09 -15.34 5.41
N LEU A 105 -6.09 -14.58 4.95
CA LEU A 105 -6.04 -13.12 4.91
C LEU A 105 -5.81 -12.50 6.29
N ARG A 106 -6.46 -13.03 7.35
CA ARG A 106 -6.27 -12.53 8.73
C ARG A 106 -4.82 -12.63 9.21
N GLY A 107 -4.00 -13.49 8.63
CA GLY A 107 -2.59 -13.64 8.91
C GLY A 107 -1.67 -12.73 8.08
N LYS A 108 -2.20 -12.00 7.11
CA LYS A 108 -1.42 -11.09 6.26
C LYS A 108 -1.11 -9.79 7.01
N THR A 109 -0.31 -9.89 8.05
CA THR A 109 0.09 -8.78 8.93
C THR A 109 1.58 -8.81 9.16
N PHE A 110 2.13 -7.70 9.63
CA PHE A 110 3.49 -7.59 10.12
C PHE A 110 3.55 -7.46 11.64
N SER A 111 2.51 -7.89 12.35
CA SER A 111 2.37 -7.69 13.79
C SER A 111 3.50 -8.32 14.62
N ALA A 112 4.13 -9.39 14.14
CA ALA A 112 5.30 -10.00 14.78
C ALA A 112 6.53 -9.07 14.83
N PHE A 113 6.57 -8.05 13.98
CA PHE A 113 7.63 -7.05 13.90
C PHE A 113 7.26 -5.75 14.62
N THR A 114 6.21 -5.72 15.43
CA THR A 114 5.85 -4.55 16.24
C THR A 114 6.80 -4.44 17.42
N ASP A 115 7.46 -3.30 17.51
CA ASP A 115 8.31 -2.95 18.63
C ASP A 115 7.45 -2.42 19.78
N ALA A 116 7.61 -3.01 20.97
CA ALA A 116 6.77 -2.70 22.13
C ALA A 116 7.00 -1.28 22.70
N ASP A 117 8.21 -0.74 22.55
CA ASP A 117 8.58 0.56 23.13
C ASP A 117 8.13 1.71 22.22
N THR A 118 8.18 1.50 20.90
CA THR A 118 7.83 2.52 19.92
C THR A 118 6.40 2.40 19.40
N GLY A 119 5.83 1.21 19.43
CA GLY A 119 4.56 0.87 18.78
C GLY A 119 4.65 0.83 17.25
N LEU A 120 5.84 1.02 16.66
CA LEU A 120 6.09 0.98 15.23
C LEU A 120 6.50 -0.43 14.79
N LEU A 121 6.22 -0.73 13.52
CA LEU A 121 6.79 -1.92 12.89
C LEU A 121 8.21 -1.63 12.39
N HIS A 122 9.08 -2.62 12.56
CA HIS A 122 10.39 -2.62 11.94
C HIS A 122 10.47 -3.70 10.85
N SER A 123 11.26 -3.46 9.81
CA SER A 123 11.59 -4.51 8.86
C SER A 123 12.60 -5.48 9.48
N GLY A 124 12.41 -6.76 9.27
CA GLY A 124 13.39 -7.76 9.72
C GLY A 124 14.75 -7.61 9.03
N ASN A 125 14.79 -6.91 7.90
CA ASN A 125 15.99 -6.79 7.07
C ASN A 125 15.96 -5.46 6.29
N ALA A 126 16.31 -4.36 6.94
CA ALA A 126 16.35 -3.04 6.30
C ALA A 126 17.33 -3.05 5.10
N GLY A 127 16.84 -2.79 3.91
CA GLY A 127 17.62 -2.71 2.67
C GLY A 127 18.16 -4.04 2.14
N GLY A 128 17.78 -5.19 2.76
CA GLY A 128 18.17 -6.52 2.31
C GLY A 128 17.26 -7.11 1.23
N ALA A 129 17.64 -8.27 0.73
CA ALA A 129 16.78 -9.10 -0.11
C ALA A 129 15.97 -10.08 0.77
N GLY A 130 14.76 -10.40 0.37
CA GLY A 130 13.90 -11.39 1.03
C GLY A 130 12.50 -10.86 1.31
N THR A 131 11.62 -11.76 1.73
CA THR A 131 10.18 -11.48 1.90
C THR A 131 9.85 -10.41 2.95
N ASP A 132 10.80 -10.07 3.83
CA ASP A 132 10.63 -9.08 4.89
C ASP A 132 11.42 -7.79 4.62
N ALA A 133 12.02 -7.66 3.43
CA ALA A 133 12.70 -6.44 3.01
C ALA A 133 11.67 -5.37 2.63
N VAL A 134 11.94 -4.13 3.00
CA VAL A 134 11.16 -2.96 2.56
C VAL A 134 11.68 -2.51 1.21
N LEU A 135 10.79 -2.26 0.27
CA LEU A 135 11.13 -1.80 -1.08
C LEU A 135 11.08 -0.27 -1.19
N VAL A 136 10.05 0.34 -0.66
CA VAL A 136 9.64 1.73 -0.86
C VAL A 136 9.23 1.98 -2.31
N ASP A 137 10.18 1.85 -3.24
CA ASP A 137 9.96 1.96 -4.68
C ASP A 137 11.09 1.30 -5.47
N TRP A 138 10.89 1.08 -6.78
CA TRP A 138 11.83 0.42 -7.69
C TRP A 138 11.84 1.07 -9.07
N PRO A 139 13.02 1.25 -9.70
CA PRO A 139 14.37 0.96 -9.16
C PRO A 139 14.80 1.94 -8.04
N PRO A 140 15.96 1.74 -7.40
CA PRO A 140 16.43 2.63 -6.32
C PRO A 140 16.50 4.11 -6.67
N SER A 141 16.66 4.47 -7.95
CA SER A 141 16.61 5.85 -8.46
C SER A 141 15.25 6.52 -8.24
N GLU A 142 14.18 5.73 -8.16
CA GLU A 142 12.80 6.23 -7.99
C GLU A 142 12.43 6.49 -6.53
N ARG A 143 13.31 6.18 -5.59
CA ARG A 143 13.07 6.31 -4.15
C ARG A 143 13.17 7.74 -3.62
N ASP A 144 13.39 8.74 -4.46
CA ASP A 144 13.55 10.14 -4.03
C ASP A 144 14.61 10.30 -2.91
N GLY A 145 15.72 9.56 -3.01
CA GLY A 145 16.76 9.56 -2.00
C GLY A 145 16.37 8.95 -0.63
N TYR A 146 15.26 8.21 -0.56
CA TYR A 146 14.75 7.62 0.69
C TYR A 146 15.85 6.97 1.51
N ASP A 147 15.88 7.29 2.79
CA ASP A 147 16.86 6.74 3.73
C ASP A 147 16.51 5.28 4.10
N MET A 148 17.09 4.34 3.35
CA MET A 148 16.89 2.91 3.56
C MET A 148 17.62 2.37 4.80
N GLY A 149 18.43 3.18 5.50
CA GLY A 149 19.13 2.81 6.73
C GLY A 149 18.27 2.88 7.99
N VAL A 150 17.06 3.43 7.91
CA VAL A 150 16.14 3.51 9.04
C VAL A 150 15.63 2.13 9.45
N ARG A 151 15.50 1.90 10.77
CA ARG A 151 14.92 0.67 11.30
C ARG A 151 13.39 0.66 11.20
N TYR A 152 12.76 1.77 11.55
CA TYR A 152 11.30 1.95 11.53
C TYR A 152 10.94 2.81 10.33
N ASN A 153 10.63 2.15 9.23
CA ASN A 153 10.38 2.76 7.93
C ASN A 153 8.96 3.36 7.88
N THR A 154 8.82 4.61 7.47
CA THR A 154 7.52 5.31 7.45
C THR A 154 6.57 4.71 6.42
N VAL A 155 7.05 4.35 5.23
CA VAL A 155 6.23 3.73 4.18
C VAL A 155 5.66 2.40 4.64
N LEU A 156 6.48 1.51 5.22
CA LEU A 156 6.01 0.23 5.76
C LEU A 156 4.93 0.43 6.83
N ASN A 157 5.14 1.37 7.74
CA ASN A 157 4.20 1.63 8.83
C ASN A 157 2.88 2.21 8.30
N CYS A 158 2.91 3.10 7.31
CA CYS A 158 1.69 3.60 6.66
C CYS A 158 0.96 2.50 5.89
N ALA A 159 1.67 1.66 5.13
CA ALA A 159 1.08 0.50 4.46
C ALA A 159 0.41 -0.45 5.47
N ALA A 160 1.00 -0.64 6.65
CA ALA A 160 0.41 -1.47 7.69
C ALA A 160 -0.88 -0.86 8.29
N VAL A 161 -0.98 0.46 8.40
CA VAL A 161 -2.24 1.11 8.80
C VAL A 161 -3.34 0.79 7.80
N ALA A 162 -3.08 0.99 6.50
CA ALA A 162 -4.06 0.70 5.43
C ALA A 162 -4.43 -0.79 5.40
N GLY A 163 -3.45 -1.69 5.50
CA GLY A 163 -3.69 -3.13 5.55
C GLY A 163 -4.52 -3.57 6.76
N TYR A 164 -4.29 -3.01 7.95
CA TYR A 164 -5.12 -3.31 9.13
C TYR A 164 -6.53 -2.77 8.99
N GLU A 165 -6.72 -1.61 8.39
CA GLU A 165 -8.06 -1.08 8.11
C GLU A 165 -8.81 -1.97 7.10
N ALA A 166 -8.13 -2.43 6.05
CA ALA A 166 -8.70 -3.38 5.10
C ALA A 166 -9.11 -4.68 5.82
N LEU A 167 -8.24 -5.25 6.66
CA LEU A 167 -8.55 -6.44 7.46
C LEU A 167 -9.74 -6.22 8.40
N ALA A 168 -9.85 -5.05 9.03
CA ALA A 168 -11.00 -4.72 9.88
C ALA A 168 -12.31 -4.73 9.10
N ARG A 169 -12.31 -4.18 7.88
CA ARG A 169 -13.47 -4.16 6.97
C ARG A 169 -13.79 -5.56 6.44
N ILE A 170 -12.78 -6.34 6.05
CA ILE A 170 -12.95 -7.74 5.62
C ILE A 170 -13.57 -8.56 6.75
N ALA A 171 -13.01 -8.48 7.97
CA ALA A 171 -13.52 -9.19 9.13
C ALA A 171 -14.99 -8.85 9.42
N ALA A 172 -15.35 -7.56 9.32
CA ALA A 172 -16.75 -7.13 9.45
C ALA A 172 -17.64 -7.74 8.36
N ALA A 173 -17.17 -7.76 7.10
CA ALA A 173 -17.92 -8.30 5.96
C ALA A 173 -18.19 -9.81 6.10
N VAL A 174 -17.25 -10.58 6.65
CA VAL A 174 -17.41 -12.02 6.86
C VAL A 174 -18.00 -12.38 8.24
N GLY A 175 -18.40 -11.38 9.06
CA GLY A 175 -19.07 -11.59 10.35
C GLY A 175 -18.13 -11.82 11.55
N GLU A 176 -16.82 -11.68 11.38
CA GLU A 176 -15.81 -11.84 12.43
C GLU A 176 -15.61 -10.54 13.23
N THR A 177 -16.62 -10.16 13.99
CA THR A 177 -16.70 -8.85 14.68
C THR A 177 -15.59 -8.65 15.72
N GLY A 178 -15.10 -9.71 16.36
CA GLY A 178 -13.98 -9.67 17.30
C GLY A 178 -12.67 -9.25 16.60
N ASP A 179 -12.35 -9.91 15.50
CA ASP A 179 -11.17 -9.61 14.67
C ASP A 179 -11.29 -8.20 14.06
N SER A 180 -12.49 -7.79 13.62
CA SER A 180 -12.74 -6.45 13.11
C SER A 180 -12.35 -5.38 14.13
N GLY A 181 -12.80 -5.51 15.38
CA GLY A 181 -12.45 -4.60 16.46
C GLY A 181 -10.95 -4.61 16.78
N GLU A 182 -10.31 -5.77 16.76
CA GLU A 182 -8.87 -5.90 17.00
C GLU A 182 -8.04 -5.22 15.91
N PHE A 183 -8.34 -5.46 14.63
CA PHE A 183 -7.61 -4.83 13.53
C PHE A 183 -7.81 -3.31 13.50
N ALA A 184 -9.03 -2.83 13.75
CA ALA A 184 -9.30 -1.40 13.87
C ALA A 184 -8.49 -0.75 15.01
N ALA A 185 -8.38 -1.41 16.16
CA ALA A 185 -7.57 -0.93 17.27
C ALA A 185 -6.07 -0.90 16.93
N ARG A 186 -5.56 -1.92 16.23
CA ARG A 186 -4.17 -1.96 15.76
C ARG A 186 -3.88 -0.84 14.77
N ALA A 187 -4.76 -0.57 13.81
CA ALA A 187 -4.62 0.54 12.86
C ALA A 187 -4.58 1.89 13.59
N ALA A 188 -5.48 2.10 14.56
CA ALA A 188 -5.53 3.34 15.32
C ALA A 188 -4.26 3.55 16.18
N ALA A 189 -3.80 2.51 16.87
CA ALA A 189 -2.58 2.57 17.69
C ALA A 189 -1.34 2.86 16.85
N LEU A 190 -1.22 2.19 15.70
CA LEU A 190 -0.09 2.40 14.78
C LEU A 190 -0.13 3.81 14.17
N ARG A 191 -1.30 4.29 13.76
CA ARG A 191 -1.48 5.67 13.27
C ARG A 191 -0.99 6.69 14.30
N GLU A 192 -1.35 6.52 15.58
CA GLU A 192 -0.91 7.44 16.63
C GLU A 192 0.62 7.34 16.87
N ALA A 193 1.19 6.14 16.78
CA ALA A 193 2.64 5.96 16.88
C ALA A 193 3.39 6.68 15.75
N ILE A 194 2.90 6.58 14.51
CA ILE A 194 3.46 7.28 13.34
C ILE A 194 3.37 8.79 13.54
N LEU A 195 2.19 9.31 13.88
CA LEU A 195 1.96 10.74 14.10
C LEU A 195 2.82 11.33 15.22
N THR A 196 3.09 10.54 16.26
CA THR A 196 3.88 10.99 17.40
C THR A 196 5.38 10.93 17.14
N ARG A 197 5.84 9.92 16.42
CA ARG A 197 7.27 9.60 16.30
C ARG A 197 7.89 9.99 14.96
N LEU A 198 7.13 9.89 13.86
CA LEU A 198 7.64 10.08 12.51
C LEU A 198 7.25 11.43 11.88
N TYR A 199 6.15 12.03 12.33
CA TYR A 199 5.78 13.38 11.92
C TYR A 199 6.64 14.42 12.65
N ASP A 200 7.19 15.37 11.89
CA ASP A 200 7.94 16.51 12.44
C ASP A 200 7.09 17.80 12.34
N PRO A 201 6.61 18.33 13.47
CA PRO A 201 5.85 19.58 13.46
C PRO A 201 6.64 20.79 12.95
N ALA A 202 7.98 20.77 13.04
CA ALA A 202 8.82 21.88 12.58
C ALA A 202 8.88 21.96 11.06
N THR A 203 8.95 20.82 10.40
CA THR A 203 8.89 20.73 8.93
C THR A 203 7.46 20.63 8.42
N GLY A 204 6.52 20.11 9.24
CA GLY A 204 5.14 19.83 8.88
C GLY A 204 5.00 18.62 7.96
N ASP A 205 5.95 17.68 8.03
CA ASP A 205 6.02 16.51 7.15
C ASP A 205 6.53 15.28 7.91
N PHE A 206 6.58 14.12 7.25
CA PHE A 206 7.07 12.87 7.82
C PHE A 206 8.53 12.63 7.42
N SER A 207 9.39 12.27 8.37
CA SER A 207 10.71 11.73 8.05
C SER A 207 10.61 10.34 7.42
N ASP A 208 11.66 9.90 6.72
CA ASP A 208 11.70 8.55 6.13
C ASP A 208 11.60 7.44 7.18
N GLY A 209 11.97 7.73 8.41
CA GLY A 209 11.83 6.80 9.52
C GLY A 209 12.66 7.16 10.73
N LEU A 210 12.77 6.18 11.66
CA LEU A 210 13.68 6.26 12.81
C LEU A 210 14.79 5.23 12.68
N TYR A 211 15.97 5.61 13.16
CA TYR A 211 17.07 4.67 13.38
C TYR A 211 16.85 3.83 14.65
N GLN A 212 17.72 2.84 14.86
CA GLN A 212 17.69 1.97 16.04
C GLN A 212 17.82 2.74 17.37
N ASP A 213 18.53 3.86 17.37
CA ASP A 213 18.75 4.71 18.55
C ASP A 213 17.58 5.68 18.82
N GLY A 214 16.53 5.64 18.01
CA GLY A 214 15.34 6.47 18.12
C GLY A 214 15.46 7.86 17.49
N ASN A 215 16.59 8.20 16.88
CA ASN A 215 16.74 9.44 16.13
C ASN A 215 15.97 9.34 14.81
N ARG A 216 15.35 10.46 14.38
CA ARG A 216 14.71 10.56 13.07
C ARG A 216 15.75 10.70 11.97
N SER A 217 15.46 10.10 10.81
CA SER A 217 16.16 10.47 9.59
C SER A 217 15.96 11.95 9.29
N ALA A 218 17.01 12.62 8.84
CA ALA A 218 16.90 14.00 8.39
C ALA A 218 16.28 14.13 6.99
N HIS A 219 16.17 13.01 6.27
CA HIS A 219 15.60 12.97 4.92
C HIS A 219 14.07 12.87 4.99
N ILE A 220 13.42 13.52 4.03
CA ILE A 220 11.96 13.56 3.85
C ILE A 220 11.70 13.32 2.36
N SER A 221 11.28 12.11 2.01
CA SER A 221 10.94 11.76 0.64
C SER A 221 9.49 12.09 0.29
N GLN A 222 9.17 12.15 -0.99
CA GLN A 222 7.77 12.24 -1.46
C GLN A 222 6.95 11.03 -1.04
N HIS A 223 7.57 9.85 -0.92
CA HIS A 223 6.90 8.60 -0.58
C HIS A 223 6.27 8.64 0.81
N THR A 224 6.93 9.25 1.80
CA THR A 224 6.37 9.36 3.15
C THR A 224 5.06 10.15 3.16
N ALA A 225 5.02 11.27 2.45
CA ALA A 225 3.84 12.12 2.34
C ALA A 225 2.71 11.41 1.58
N ALA A 226 3.03 10.77 0.44
CA ALA A 226 2.06 10.04 -0.37
C ALA A 226 1.42 8.87 0.41
N TYR A 227 2.25 8.05 1.07
CA TYR A 227 1.76 6.93 1.87
C TYR A 227 0.99 7.37 3.12
N ALA A 228 1.40 8.46 3.78
CA ALA A 228 0.65 9.01 4.91
C ALA A 228 -0.75 9.50 4.49
N LEU A 229 -0.84 10.19 3.36
CA LEU A 229 -2.13 10.62 2.80
C LEU A 229 -3.00 9.42 2.41
N TYR A 230 -2.44 8.45 1.70
CA TYR A 230 -3.13 7.24 1.28
C TYR A 230 -3.70 6.45 2.46
N ALA A 231 -2.89 6.22 3.49
CA ALA A 231 -3.28 5.47 4.67
C ALA A 231 -4.08 6.27 5.71
N GLY A 232 -4.45 7.53 5.41
CA GLY A 232 -5.19 8.37 6.36
C GLY A 232 -4.41 8.68 7.64
N VAL A 233 -3.08 8.78 7.57
CA VAL A 233 -2.21 9.09 8.71
C VAL A 233 -2.08 10.61 8.85
N TYR A 234 -3.15 11.22 9.34
CA TYR A 234 -3.24 12.65 9.66
C TYR A 234 -4.31 12.86 10.73
N ARG A 235 -4.27 13.98 11.44
CA ARG A 235 -5.21 14.27 12.52
C ARG A 235 -6.52 14.87 12.03
N ASP A 236 -6.44 15.69 10.99
CA ASP A 236 -7.57 16.42 10.40
C ASP A 236 -7.30 16.79 8.94
N SER A 237 -8.33 17.29 8.26
CA SER A 237 -8.23 17.71 6.87
C SER A 237 -7.22 18.84 6.65
N ALA A 238 -7.06 19.74 7.62
CA ALA A 238 -6.08 20.83 7.51
C ALA A 238 -4.63 20.30 7.53
N MET A 239 -4.37 19.23 8.28
CA MET A 239 -3.07 18.55 8.22
C MET A 239 -2.88 17.82 6.88
N ALA A 240 -3.90 17.12 6.40
CA ALA A 240 -3.86 16.46 5.09
C ALA A 240 -3.60 17.46 3.96
N ASP A 241 -4.30 18.60 3.95
CA ASP A 241 -4.11 19.66 2.95
C ASP A 241 -2.69 20.23 2.97
N ARG A 242 -2.10 20.41 4.17
CA ARG A 242 -0.70 20.87 4.28
C ARG A 242 0.29 19.85 3.71
N ILE A 243 0.11 18.57 4.02
CA ILE A 243 0.97 17.48 3.50
C ILE A 243 0.84 17.41 1.98
N ALA A 244 -0.39 17.44 1.46
CA ALA A 244 -0.65 17.42 0.02
C ALA A 244 -0.05 18.65 -0.70
N GLY A 245 -0.17 19.84 -0.11
CA GLY A 245 0.42 21.06 -0.64
C GLY A 245 1.95 20.97 -0.76
N ARG A 246 2.61 20.46 0.29
CA ARG A 246 4.06 20.25 0.29
C ARG A 246 4.52 19.20 -0.72
N LEU A 247 3.79 18.08 -0.81
CA LEU A 247 4.04 17.05 -1.81
C LEU A 247 3.93 17.64 -3.22
N TRP A 248 2.90 18.45 -3.49
CA TRP A 248 2.73 19.15 -4.75
C TRP A 248 3.89 20.08 -5.06
N GLU A 249 4.27 20.95 -4.12
CA GLU A 249 5.34 21.93 -4.31
C GLU A 249 6.72 21.27 -4.52
N ARG A 250 6.98 20.14 -3.89
CA ARG A 250 8.29 19.49 -3.90
C ARG A 250 8.48 18.51 -5.04
N SER A 251 7.44 17.77 -5.41
CA SER A 251 7.59 16.59 -6.26
C SER A 251 6.68 16.55 -7.47
N LEU A 252 5.54 17.24 -7.43
CA LEU A 252 4.52 17.13 -8.48
C LEU A 252 4.44 18.36 -9.39
N ARG A 253 5.17 19.43 -9.07
CA ARG A 253 5.21 20.60 -9.96
C ARG A 253 6.04 20.26 -11.20
N PRO A 254 5.59 20.68 -12.41
CA PRO A 254 6.30 20.37 -13.64
C PRO A 254 7.71 20.96 -13.74
N ASP A 255 8.01 21.95 -12.89
CA ASP A 255 9.25 22.71 -12.82
C ASP A 255 10.07 22.47 -11.54
N ALA A 256 9.68 21.44 -10.77
CA ALA A 256 10.36 21.08 -9.52
C ALA A 256 11.60 20.22 -9.75
#